data_8eed6e3ef44c8acfa8d4abedbc36d49c
#
_entry.id   8eed6e3ef44c8acfa8d4abedbc36d49c
#
_cell.length_a   1.000
_cell.length_b   1.000
_cell.length_c   1.000
_cell.angle_alpha   90.00
_cell.angle_beta   90.00
_cell.angle_gamma   90.00
#
_symmetry.space_group_name_H-M   'P 1'
#
loop_
_entity.id
_entity.type
_entity.pdbx_description
1 polymer ?
#
loop_
_entity_poly.entity_id
_entity_poly.type
_entity_poly.pdbx_seq_one_letter_code
_entity_poly.pdbx_strand_id
1 'polypeptide(L)'
;MGKFSVYEYRRQPGFDMNTFEGANQAIPMKTLVIYCFDPRAADIPQAVAAYLGDEVYPGENILDEAGNRVGSTRTLFTATNAGGRAAFALESVAAMDYLFNVKNVVVVHHSFCGTTTLTPELVVEEFHDHHHADISTLFDHDSLAIMDFEESLNYDIKLLRESPAVPKHIKLYGFFYEINSGKLIEVVRDIPATQSAKAGQKTATVPIA
;
A
#
# COMPACT_ATOMS: atom_id res chain seq x y z
N MET A 1 -24.08 -11.67 22.27
CA MET A 1 -22.96 -10.73 22.14
C MET A 1 -21.68 -11.53 22.04
N GLY A 2 -20.82 -11.25 21.08
CA GLY A 2 -19.54 -11.94 20.95
C GLY A 2 -18.62 -11.64 22.14
N LYS A 3 -17.65 -12.53 22.40
CA LYS A 3 -16.67 -12.42 23.48
C LYS A 3 -15.76 -11.18 23.35
N PHE A 4 -15.60 -10.68 22.11
CA PHE A 4 -14.76 -9.55 21.80
C PHE A 4 -15.58 -8.38 21.25
N SER A 5 -15.17 -7.15 21.58
CA SER A 5 -15.79 -5.94 21.05
C SER A 5 -15.48 -5.81 19.56
N VAL A 6 -16.49 -5.39 18.79
CA VAL A 6 -16.34 -5.04 17.37
C VAL A 6 -16.67 -3.55 17.18
N TYR A 7 -16.00 -2.92 16.25
CA TYR A 7 -16.27 -1.54 15.90
C TYR A 7 -17.49 -1.45 14.97
N GLU A 8 -18.54 -0.75 15.43
CA GLU A 8 -19.79 -0.62 14.66
C GLU A 8 -19.83 0.72 13.91
N TYR A 9 -19.06 0.81 12.88
CA TYR A 9 -18.82 2.02 12.10
C TYR A 9 -20.10 2.69 11.61
N ARG A 10 -20.99 1.91 10.96
CA ARG A 10 -22.23 2.41 10.36
C ARG A 10 -23.27 2.86 11.38
N ARG A 11 -23.06 2.62 12.65
CA ARG A 11 -23.97 3.00 13.74
C ARG A 11 -23.47 4.21 14.51
N GLN A 12 -22.33 4.77 14.14
CA GLN A 12 -21.84 5.99 14.79
C GLN A 12 -22.74 7.17 14.46
N PRO A 13 -23.05 8.04 15.43
CA PRO A 13 -23.78 9.28 15.16
C PRO A 13 -23.07 10.11 14.09
N GLY A 14 -23.85 10.58 13.09
CA GLY A 14 -23.28 11.39 12.01
C GLY A 14 -22.59 10.62 10.88
N PHE A 15 -22.65 9.28 10.91
CA PHE A 15 -22.13 8.49 9.77
C PHE A 15 -22.98 8.73 8.52
N ASP A 16 -22.33 9.19 7.46
CA ASP A 16 -22.90 9.35 6.13
C ASP A 16 -21.97 8.73 5.09
N MET A 17 -22.46 7.72 4.38
CA MET A 17 -21.70 7.02 3.32
C MET A 17 -21.27 7.97 2.18
N ASN A 18 -21.99 9.05 1.93
CA ASN A 18 -21.68 9.99 0.84
C ASN A 18 -20.58 10.98 1.22
N THR A 19 -20.43 11.24 2.51
CA THR A 19 -19.44 12.19 3.05
C THR A 19 -18.38 11.50 3.89
N PHE A 20 -18.38 10.17 3.90
CA PHE A 20 -17.50 9.37 4.72
C PHE A 20 -16.03 9.57 4.32
N GLU A 21 -15.27 10.21 5.16
CA GLU A 21 -13.84 10.40 5.02
C GLU A 21 -13.02 9.33 5.75
N GLY A 22 -13.66 8.28 6.17
CA GLY A 22 -13.06 7.18 6.92
C GLY A 22 -13.04 7.40 8.43
N ALA A 23 -12.39 6.48 9.16
CA ALA A 23 -12.10 6.59 10.58
C ALA A 23 -10.98 7.62 10.87
N ASN A 24 -10.65 8.44 9.92
CA ASN A 24 -9.42 9.21 9.82
C ASN A 24 -9.32 10.40 10.76
N GLN A 25 -10.36 10.78 11.48
CA GLN A 25 -10.20 11.80 12.53
C GLN A 25 -9.30 11.33 13.68
N ALA A 26 -9.36 10.02 14.00
CA ALA A 26 -8.49 9.41 15.02
C ALA A 26 -7.21 8.80 14.44
N ILE A 27 -7.24 8.41 13.14
CA ILE A 27 -6.13 7.73 12.45
C ILE A 27 -6.04 8.30 11.03
N PRO A 28 -5.17 9.31 10.79
CA PRO A 28 -5.12 10.06 9.54
C PRO A 28 -4.37 9.31 8.42
N MET A 29 -4.82 8.09 8.11
CA MET A 29 -4.15 7.22 7.14
C MET A 29 -4.40 7.68 5.71
N LYS A 30 -3.34 7.84 4.93
CA LYS A 30 -3.37 8.35 3.56
C LYS A 30 -2.76 7.42 2.54
N THR A 31 -1.77 6.63 2.95
CA THR A 31 -0.91 5.85 2.06
C THR A 31 -0.88 4.39 2.47
N LEU A 32 -1.05 3.49 1.50
CA LEU A 32 -0.82 2.05 1.66
C LEU A 32 0.51 1.69 0.99
N VAL A 33 1.42 1.06 1.74
CA VAL A 33 2.68 0.50 1.22
C VAL A 33 2.59 -1.02 1.17
N ILE A 34 2.74 -1.57 -0.01
CA ILE A 34 2.76 -3.00 -0.30
C ILE A 34 4.23 -3.40 -0.50
N TYR A 35 4.74 -4.32 0.32
CA TYR A 35 6.14 -4.75 0.24
C TYR A 35 6.33 -6.17 0.75
N CYS A 36 7.52 -6.72 0.54
CA CYS A 36 7.84 -8.09 0.94
C CYS A 36 7.87 -8.26 2.46
N PHE A 37 7.42 -9.43 2.93
CA PHE A 37 7.51 -9.81 4.35
C PHE A 37 8.95 -10.18 4.81
N ASP A 38 9.95 -10.11 3.92
CA ASP A 38 11.35 -10.32 4.28
C ASP A 38 11.76 -9.38 5.42
N PRO A 39 12.28 -9.89 6.55
CA PRO A 39 12.63 -9.04 7.70
C PRO A 39 13.71 -8.01 7.39
N ARG A 40 14.52 -8.21 6.35
CA ARG A 40 15.52 -7.23 5.89
C ARG A 40 14.88 -6.03 5.17
N ALA A 41 13.61 -6.16 4.77
CA ALA A 41 12.81 -5.11 4.12
C ALA A 41 11.99 -4.28 5.13
N ALA A 42 12.17 -4.47 6.43
CA ALA A 42 11.37 -3.84 7.48
C ALA A 42 11.42 -2.31 7.48
N ASP A 43 12.49 -1.71 6.96
CA ASP A 43 12.68 -0.26 6.91
C ASP A 43 12.01 0.41 5.69
N ILE A 44 11.44 -0.36 4.76
CA ILE A 44 10.77 0.16 3.56
C ILE A 44 9.69 1.19 3.90
N PRO A 45 8.75 0.97 4.84
CA PRO A 45 7.72 1.96 5.15
C PRO A 45 8.29 3.30 5.62
N GLN A 46 9.38 3.29 6.39
CA GLN A 46 10.06 4.50 6.83
C GLN A 46 10.74 5.22 5.67
N ALA A 47 11.37 4.49 4.75
CA ALA A 47 11.97 5.05 3.54
C ALA A 47 10.92 5.70 2.63
N VAL A 48 9.75 5.06 2.46
CA VAL A 48 8.61 5.62 1.71
C VAL A 48 8.08 6.88 2.38
N ALA A 49 7.89 6.88 3.71
CA ALA A 49 7.43 8.07 4.44
C ALA A 49 8.40 9.25 4.24
N ALA A 50 9.70 9.00 4.33
CA ALA A 50 10.73 10.00 4.09
C ALA A 50 10.73 10.54 2.65
N TYR A 51 10.48 9.66 1.66
CA TYR A 51 10.40 10.04 0.24
C TYR A 51 9.18 10.93 -0.04
N LEU A 52 8.01 10.57 0.47
CA LEU A 52 6.78 11.35 0.27
C LEU A 52 6.77 12.68 1.04
N GLY A 53 7.46 12.74 2.18
CA GLY A 53 7.75 13.94 2.95
C GLY A 53 6.60 14.47 3.82
N ASP A 54 5.36 14.07 3.57
CA ASP A 54 4.16 14.42 4.34
C ASP A 54 3.53 13.23 5.07
N GLU A 55 4.25 12.12 5.11
CA GLU A 55 3.83 10.88 5.76
C GLU A 55 4.60 10.64 7.07
N VAL A 56 3.94 10.00 8.01
CA VAL A 56 4.49 9.65 9.32
C VAL A 56 4.51 8.12 9.49
N TYR A 57 5.70 7.58 9.72
CA TYR A 57 5.93 6.18 10.06
C TYR A 57 7.22 6.03 10.88
N PRO A 58 7.23 5.30 12.00
CA PRO A 58 6.15 4.46 12.55
C PRO A 58 5.02 5.23 13.26
N GLY A 59 5.21 6.50 13.60
CA GLY A 59 4.24 7.31 14.33
C GLY A 59 4.08 6.89 15.80
N GLU A 60 3.29 7.65 16.53
CA GLU A 60 3.02 7.46 17.96
C GLU A 60 1.55 7.10 18.18
N ASN A 61 1.26 6.38 19.28
CA ASN A 61 -0.10 6.18 19.75
C ASN A 61 -0.55 7.40 20.55
N ILE A 62 -1.76 7.86 20.29
CA ILE A 62 -2.43 8.89 21.08
C ILE A 62 -3.23 8.21 22.18
N LEU A 63 -2.97 8.59 23.44
CA LEU A 63 -3.65 8.03 24.62
C LEU A 63 -4.60 9.06 25.20
N ASP A 64 -5.73 8.60 25.75
CA ASP A 64 -6.62 9.41 26.59
C ASP A 64 -6.07 9.53 28.03
N GLU A 65 -6.77 10.28 28.89
CA GLU A 65 -6.38 10.48 30.29
C GLU A 65 -6.37 9.15 31.09
N ALA A 66 -7.11 8.15 30.66
CA ALA A 66 -7.18 6.82 31.28
C ALA A 66 -6.10 5.86 30.73
N GLY A 67 -5.29 6.29 29.74
CA GLY A 67 -4.25 5.49 29.11
C GLY A 67 -4.75 4.58 27.99
N ASN A 68 -5.99 4.74 27.52
CA ASN A 68 -6.49 3.98 26.38
C ASN A 68 -5.95 4.56 25.07
N ARG A 69 -5.69 3.71 24.09
CA ARG A 69 -5.28 4.12 22.74
C ARG A 69 -6.50 4.62 21.96
N VAL A 70 -6.58 5.92 21.74
CA VAL A 70 -7.72 6.56 21.04
C VAL A 70 -7.37 7.02 19.63
N GLY A 71 -6.08 6.99 19.24
CA GLY A 71 -5.64 7.39 17.92
C GLY A 71 -4.17 7.07 17.65
N SER A 72 -3.68 7.55 16.53
CA SER A 72 -2.27 7.45 16.13
C SER A 72 -1.89 8.64 15.25
N THR A 73 -0.62 9.05 15.33
CA THR A 73 -0.04 10.03 14.40
C THR A 73 0.39 9.40 13.08
N ARG A 74 0.37 8.05 12.97
CA ARG A 74 0.74 7.32 11.77
C ARG A 74 -0.21 7.64 10.62
N THR A 75 0.36 7.92 9.44
CA THR A 75 -0.40 8.22 8.23
C THR A 75 -0.28 7.15 7.16
N LEU A 76 0.52 6.10 7.42
CA LEU A 76 0.89 5.07 6.45
C LEU A 76 0.47 3.68 6.95
N PHE A 77 -0.29 2.95 6.11
CA PHE A 77 -0.57 1.52 6.27
C PHE A 77 0.51 0.67 5.64
N THR A 78 0.61 -0.56 6.10
CA THR A 78 1.49 -1.57 5.51
C THR A 78 0.72 -2.85 5.18
N ALA A 79 0.97 -3.40 3.99
CA ALA A 79 0.55 -4.73 3.59
C ALA A 79 1.79 -5.52 3.15
N THR A 80 2.01 -6.70 3.73
CA THR A 80 3.17 -7.54 3.41
C THR A 80 2.74 -8.87 2.82
N ASN A 81 3.43 -9.29 1.79
CA ASN A 81 3.21 -10.59 1.13
C ASN A 81 4.50 -11.07 0.46
N ALA A 82 4.46 -12.23 -0.19
CA ALA A 82 5.59 -12.73 -0.96
C ALA A 82 5.95 -11.75 -2.09
N GLY A 83 7.20 -11.27 -2.09
CA GLY A 83 7.71 -10.33 -3.08
C GLY A 83 7.16 -8.90 -3.01
N GLY A 84 6.17 -8.63 -2.16
CA GLY A 84 5.50 -7.33 -2.14
C GLY A 84 4.62 -7.11 -3.38
N ARG A 85 4.00 -8.18 -3.93
CA ARG A 85 3.22 -8.14 -5.16
C ARG A 85 1.85 -7.51 -4.96
N ALA A 86 1.44 -6.65 -5.89
CA ALA A 86 0.15 -5.97 -5.86
C ALA A 86 -1.04 -6.94 -5.98
N ALA A 87 -0.89 -8.03 -6.72
CA ALA A 87 -1.93 -9.03 -6.92
C ALA A 87 -2.48 -9.59 -5.59
N PHE A 88 -1.61 -9.76 -4.59
CA PHE A 88 -2.01 -10.28 -3.26
C PHE A 88 -2.52 -9.19 -2.30
N ALA A 89 -2.68 -7.97 -2.76
CA ALA A 89 -3.08 -6.84 -1.92
C ALA A 89 -4.33 -6.09 -2.41
N LEU A 90 -4.94 -6.49 -3.52
CA LEU A 90 -6.09 -5.79 -4.12
C LEU A 90 -7.26 -5.62 -3.15
N GLU A 91 -7.61 -6.67 -2.41
CA GLU A 91 -8.67 -6.61 -1.40
C GLU A 91 -8.32 -5.64 -0.27
N SER A 92 -7.04 -5.61 0.13
CA SER A 92 -6.56 -4.66 1.14
C SER A 92 -6.64 -3.22 0.64
N VAL A 93 -6.31 -2.95 -0.62
CA VAL A 93 -6.46 -1.63 -1.23
C VAL A 93 -7.90 -1.17 -1.18
N ALA A 94 -8.85 -2.02 -1.63
CA ALA A 94 -10.27 -1.70 -1.62
C ALA A 94 -10.80 -1.43 -0.20
N ALA A 95 -10.42 -2.28 0.77
CA ALA A 95 -10.82 -2.12 2.17
C ALA A 95 -10.25 -0.84 2.79
N MET A 96 -8.98 -0.53 2.52
CA MET A 96 -8.33 0.67 3.04
C MET A 96 -8.91 1.94 2.42
N ASP A 97 -9.21 1.93 1.12
CA ASP A 97 -9.87 3.08 0.50
C ASP A 97 -11.28 3.30 1.07
N TYR A 98 -12.06 2.23 1.22
CA TYR A 98 -13.39 2.30 1.84
C TYR A 98 -13.35 2.89 3.24
N LEU A 99 -12.35 2.51 4.07
CA LEU A 99 -12.24 2.95 5.46
C LEU A 99 -11.61 4.34 5.60
N PHE A 100 -10.66 4.72 4.72
CA PHE A 100 -9.78 5.86 4.96
C PHE A 100 -9.61 6.79 3.75
N ASN A 101 -10.27 6.51 2.61
CA ASN A 101 -10.15 7.30 1.39
C ASN A 101 -8.67 7.54 1.01
N VAL A 102 -7.96 6.44 0.80
CA VAL A 102 -6.50 6.40 0.56
C VAL A 102 -6.12 7.28 -0.63
N LYS A 103 -5.03 8.00 -0.51
CA LYS A 103 -4.54 8.93 -1.56
C LYS A 103 -3.41 8.32 -2.39
N ASN A 104 -2.62 7.45 -1.78
CA ASN A 104 -1.47 6.84 -2.42
C ASN A 104 -1.44 5.33 -2.17
N VAL A 105 -1.07 4.57 -3.19
CA VAL A 105 -0.65 3.17 -3.06
C VAL A 105 0.75 3.05 -3.60
N VAL A 106 1.63 2.44 -2.82
CA VAL A 106 3.05 2.30 -3.10
C VAL A 106 3.40 0.83 -3.12
N VAL A 107 3.96 0.33 -4.21
CA VAL A 107 4.51 -1.03 -4.33
C VAL A 107 6.03 -0.95 -4.25
N VAL A 108 6.64 -1.76 -3.39
CA VAL A 108 8.09 -1.76 -3.22
C VAL A 108 8.64 -3.17 -3.32
N HIS A 109 9.47 -3.40 -4.34
CA HIS A 109 10.34 -4.57 -4.42
C HIS A 109 11.71 -4.25 -3.83
N HIS A 110 12.46 -5.29 -3.44
CA HIS A 110 13.77 -5.08 -2.81
C HIS A 110 14.85 -6.00 -3.37
N SER A 111 16.11 -5.59 -3.25
CA SER A 111 17.26 -6.41 -3.64
C SER A 111 17.32 -7.70 -2.82
N PHE A 112 17.83 -8.77 -3.41
CA PHE A 112 17.98 -10.11 -2.78
C PHE A 112 16.66 -10.72 -2.30
N CYS A 113 15.53 -10.38 -2.94
CA CYS A 113 14.23 -10.96 -2.62
C CYS A 113 14.17 -12.44 -2.98
N GLY A 114 13.75 -13.29 -2.04
CA GLY A 114 13.61 -14.74 -2.28
C GLY A 114 12.62 -15.08 -3.41
N THR A 115 11.63 -14.23 -3.67
CA THR A 115 10.67 -14.46 -4.75
C THR A 115 11.26 -14.36 -6.16
N THR A 116 12.47 -13.82 -6.31
CA THR A 116 13.19 -13.87 -7.60
C THR A 116 13.64 -15.28 -7.99
N THR A 117 13.57 -16.25 -7.08
CA THR A 117 13.91 -17.66 -7.32
C THR A 117 12.67 -18.53 -7.52
N LEU A 118 11.46 -17.97 -7.46
CA LEU A 118 10.19 -18.69 -7.50
C LEU A 118 9.41 -18.37 -8.77
N THR A 119 8.74 -19.39 -9.32
CA THR A 119 7.62 -19.21 -10.24
C THR A 119 6.40 -19.91 -9.69
N PRO A 120 5.17 -19.57 -10.10
CA PRO A 120 3.95 -20.28 -9.72
C PRO A 120 4.07 -21.78 -9.97
N GLU A 121 4.58 -22.16 -11.14
CA GLU A 121 4.73 -23.56 -11.57
C GLU A 121 5.63 -24.35 -10.61
N LEU A 122 6.80 -23.79 -10.26
CA LEU A 122 7.72 -24.45 -9.32
C LEU A 122 7.08 -24.65 -7.95
N VAL A 123 6.34 -23.67 -7.44
CA VAL A 123 5.67 -23.79 -6.15
C VAL A 123 4.55 -24.84 -6.20
N VAL A 124 3.76 -24.88 -7.28
CA VAL A 124 2.70 -25.89 -7.48
C VAL A 124 3.29 -27.28 -7.58
N GLU A 125 4.35 -27.48 -8.34
CA GLU A 125 5.05 -28.77 -8.51
C GLU A 125 5.61 -29.26 -7.18
N GLU A 126 6.32 -28.44 -6.43
CA GLU A 126 6.86 -28.77 -5.11
C GLU A 126 5.76 -29.16 -4.11
N PHE A 127 4.63 -28.43 -4.10
CA PHE A 127 3.50 -28.77 -3.24
C PHE A 127 2.83 -30.10 -3.64
N HIS A 128 2.73 -30.37 -4.93
CA HIS A 128 2.21 -31.65 -5.42
C HIS A 128 3.10 -32.81 -4.98
N ASP A 129 4.41 -32.67 -5.15
CA ASP A 129 5.37 -33.76 -4.92
C ASP A 129 5.60 -34.03 -3.42
N HIS A 130 5.69 -33.00 -2.61
CA HIS A 130 6.00 -33.13 -1.18
C HIS A 130 4.79 -33.20 -0.27
N HIS A 131 3.64 -32.61 -0.68
CA HIS A 131 2.44 -32.53 0.15
C HIS A 131 1.25 -33.26 -0.45
N HIS A 132 1.37 -33.80 -1.69
CA HIS A 132 0.29 -34.42 -2.45
C HIS A 132 -0.97 -33.53 -2.56
N ALA A 133 -0.75 -32.21 -2.67
CA ALA A 133 -1.79 -31.19 -2.72
C ALA A 133 -1.70 -30.38 -4.02
N ASP A 134 -2.83 -30.20 -4.69
CA ASP A 134 -2.96 -29.31 -5.83
C ASP A 134 -3.36 -27.90 -5.34
N ILE A 135 -2.44 -26.94 -5.49
CA ILE A 135 -2.64 -25.53 -5.14
C ILE A 135 -2.65 -24.63 -6.37
N SER A 136 -2.76 -25.19 -7.57
CA SER A 136 -2.67 -24.44 -8.84
C SER A 136 -3.68 -23.29 -8.95
N THR A 137 -4.86 -23.44 -8.34
CA THR A 137 -5.90 -22.41 -8.32
C THR A 137 -5.59 -21.17 -7.46
N LEU A 138 -4.54 -21.24 -6.64
CA LEU A 138 -4.13 -20.11 -5.79
C LEU A 138 -3.24 -19.11 -6.52
N PHE A 139 -2.70 -19.49 -7.67
CA PHE A 139 -1.74 -18.66 -8.41
C PHE A 139 -2.27 -18.34 -9.80
N ASP A 140 -2.20 -17.05 -10.15
CA ASP A 140 -2.21 -16.61 -11.54
C ASP A 140 -0.76 -16.51 -12.02
N HIS A 141 -0.51 -16.83 -13.30
CA HIS A 141 0.85 -17.02 -13.86
C HIS A 141 1.83 -15.86 -13.59
N ASP A 142 1.36 -14.62 -13.57
CA ASP A 142 2.23 -13.44 -13.39
C ASP A 142 2.21 -12.87 -11.97
N SER A 143 1.46 -13.50 -11.05
CA SER A 143 1.18 -12.90 -9.75
C SER A 143 2.33 -12.97 -8.75
N LEU A 144 3.19 -13.99 -8.82
CA LEU A 144 4.24 -14.26 -7.83
C LEU A 144 5.65 -13.92 -8.35
N ALA A 145 6.00 -14.34 -9.56
CA ALA A 145 7.36 -14.26 -10.08
C ALA A 145 7.88 -12.82 -10.18
N ILE A 146 9.14 -12.61 -9.79
CA ILE A 146 9.91 -11.39 -10.05
C ILE A 146 11.14 -11.80 -10.85
N MET A 147 11.05 -11.82 -12.16
CA MET A 147 12.16 -12.16 -13.06
C MET A 147 13.00 -10.92 -13.39
N ASP A 148 12.36 -9.76 -13.44
CA ASP A 148 12.97 -8.44 -13.57
C ASP A 148 12.21 -7.46 -12.67
N PHE A 149 12.93 -6.63 -11.91
CA PHE A 149 12.30 -5.71 -10.95
C PHE A 149 11.55 -4.57 -11.62
N GLU A 150 12.05 -4.04 -12.73
CA GLU A 150 11.42 -2.94 -13.46
C GLU A 150 10.15 -3.43 -14.15
N GLU A 151 10.22 -4.57 -14.84
CA GLU A 151 9.05 -5.18 -15.48
C GLU A 151 7.98 -5.54 -14.46
N SER A 152 8.36 -6.15 -13.34
CA SER A 152 7.45 -6.54 -12.27
C SER A 152 6.76 -5.35 -11.61
N LEU A 153 7.47 -4.25 -11.34
CA LEU A 153 6.89 -3.02 -10.79
C LEU A 153 5.94 -2.36 -11.79
N ASN A 154 6.29 -2.31 -13.06
CA ASN A 154 5.40 -1.80 -14.10
C ASN A 154 4.13 -2.64 -14.24
N TYR A 155 4.25 -3.97 -14.17
CA TYR A 155 3.11 -4.88 -14.14
C TYR A 155 2.20 -4.61 -12.93
N ASP A 156 2.75 -4.52 -11.74
CA ASP A 156 2.00 -4.31 -10.51
C ASP A 156 1.26 -2.97 -10.50
N ILE A 157 1.89 -1.90 -10.97
CA ILE A 157 1.25 -0.58 -11.09
C ILE A 157 0.15 -0.58 -12.14
N LYS A 158 0.37 -1.25 -13.27
CA LYS A 158 -0.67 -1.44 -14.30
C LYS A 158 -1.85 -2.24 -13.75
N LEU A 159 -1.60 -3.37 -13.07
CA LEU A 159 -2.62 -4.20 -12.43
C LEU A 159 -3.48 -3.38 -11.46
N LEU A 160 -2.86 -2.58 -10.59
CA LEU A 160 -3.58 -1.68 -9.69
C LEU A 160 -4.42 -0.66 -10.47
N ARG A 161 -3.88 -0.04 -11.51
CA ARG A 161 -4.59 0.99 -12.29
C ARG A 161 -5.79 0.42 -13.04
N GLU A 162 -5.68 -0.79 -13.55
CA GLU A 162 -6.75 -1.45 -14.31
C GLU A 162 -7.80 -2.12 -13.41
N SER A 163 -7.44 -2.46 -12.17
CA SER A 163 -8.33 -3.10 -11.22
C SER A 163 -9.54 -2.22 -10.85
N PRO A 164 -10.77 -2.77 -10.84
CA PRO A 164 -11.94 -2.08 -10.31
C PRO A 164 -11.89 -1.88 -8.79
N ALA A 165 -11.03 -2.61 -8.07
CA ALA A 165 -10.83 -2.47 -6.63
C ALA A 165 -10.01 -1.22 -6.25
N VAL A 166 -9.41 -0.54 -7.25
CA VAL A 166 -8.54 0.63 -7.03
C VAL A 166 -9.19 1.88 -7.62
N PRO A 167 -9.69 2.81 -6.79
CA PRO A 167 -10.26 4.07 -7.25
C PRO A 167 -9.30 4.90 -8.11
N LYS A 168 -9.84 5.52 -9.15
CA LYS A 168 -9.03 6.24 -10.16
C LYS A 168 -8.35 7.51 -9.61
N HIS A 169 -8.77 8.02 -8.45
CA HIS A 169 -8.12 9.17 -7.81
C HIS A 169 -6.79 8.84 -7.12
N ILE A 170 -6.54 7.55 -6.82
CA ILE A 170 -5.35 7.10 -6.12
C ILE A 170 -4.11 7.29 -6.99
N LYS A 171 -3.07 7.88 -6.41
CA LYS A 171 -1.73 7.95 -7.01
C LYS A 171 -1.01 6.63 -6.75
N LEU A 172 -0.37 6.09 -7.79
CA LEU A 172 0.34 4.83 -7.72
C LEU A 172 1.84 5.06 -7.92
N TYR A 173 2.65 4.37 -7.11
CA TYR A 173 4.10 4.46 -7.16
C TYR A 173 4.70 3.07 -7.08
N GLY A 174 5.71 2.80 -7.91
CA GLY A 174 6.53 1.59 -7.86
C GLY A 174 7.98 1.94 -7.56
N PHE A 175 8.54 1.38 -6.49
CA PHE A 175 9.91 1.61 -6.05
C PHE A 175 10.71 0.31 -5.97
N PHE A 176 11.99 0.44 -6.20
CA PHE A 176 12.99 -0.55 -5.84
C PHE A 176 13.75 -0.09 -4.59
N TYR A 177 13.85 -0.97 -3.59
CA TYR A 177 14.60 -0.72 -2.36
C TYR A 177 15.87 -1.54 -2.32
N GLU A 178 17.01 -0.88 -2.21
CA GLU A 178 18.31 -1.53 -2.10
C GLU A 178 18.61 -1.75 -0.60
N ILE A 179 18.56 -3.01 -0.14
CA ILE A 179 18.66 -3.38 1.28
C ILE A 179 19.94 -2.89 1.93
N ASN A 180 21.09 -3.04 1.25
CA ASN A 180 22.38 -2.75 1.87
C ASN A 180 22.61 -1.25 2.10
N SER A 181 22.08 -0.41 1.24
CA SER A 181 22.24 1.06 1.34
C SER A 181 21.03 1.78 1.93
N GLY A 182 19.89 1.11 2.04
CA GLY A 182 18.61 1.74 2.43
C GLY A 182 18.04 2.69 1.37
N LYS A 183 18.58 2.64 0.13
CA LYS A 183 18.17 3.57 -0.94
C LYS A 183 16.86 3.13 -1.56
N LEU A 184 15.89 4.06 -1.63
CA LEU A 184 14.64 3.91 -2.36
C LEU A 184 14.78 4.59 -3.73
N ILE A 185 14.47 3.83 -4.81
CA ILE A 185 14.59 4.28 -6.20
C ILE A 185 13.22 4.21 -6.83
N GLU A 186 12.71 5.33 -7.33
CA GLU A 186 11.46 5.35 -8.10
C GLU A 186 11.68 4.73 -9.47
N VAL A 187 10.86 3.73 -9.81
CA VAL A 187 10.88 3.02 -11.09
C VAL A 187 9.70 3.46 -11.95
N VAL A 188 8.51 3.54 -11.37
CA VAL A 188 7.29 3.89 -12.10
C VAL A 188 6.37 4.74 -11.22
N ARG A 189 5.67 5.66 -11.87
CA ARG A 189 4.67 6.54 -11.24
C ARG A 189 3.46 6.67 -12.15
N ASP A 190 2.25 6.51 -11.59
CA ASP A 190 0.99 6.78 -12.26
C ASP A 190 0.14 7.73 -11.41
N ILE A 191 0.03 8.97 -11.87
CA ILE A 191 -0.71 10.05 -11.20
C ILE A 191 -1.87 10.51 -12.09
N PRO A 192 -3.12 10.50 -11.59
CA PRO A 192 -4.28 10.92 -12.35
C PRO A 192 -4.17 12.36 -12.90
N ALA A 193 -4.49 12.54 -14.17
CA ALA A 193 -4.35 13.82 -14.89
C ALA A 193 -5.11 15.01 -14.23
N THR A 194 -6.22 14.74 -13.54
CA THR A 194 -7.02 15.76 -12.84
C THR A 194 -6.30 16.40 -11.65
N GLN A 195 -5.22 15.78 -11.16
CA GLN A 195 -4.42 16.31 -10.06
C GLN A 195 -3.17 17.08 -10.54
N SER A 196 -2.72 16.84 -11.76
CA SER A 196 -1.56 17.53 -12.34
C SER A 196 -1.90 18.98 -12.77
N ALA A 197 -3.16 19.26 -13.15
CA ALA A 197 -3.57 20.58 -13.61
C ALA A 197 -3.69 21.64 -12.49
N LYS A 198 -3.82 21.22 -11.23
CA LYS A 198 -3.92 22.16 -10.10
C LYS A 198 -2.58 22.62 -9.51
N ALA A 199 -1.49 21.94 -9.85
CA ALA A 199 -0.15 22.32 -9.39
C ALA A 199 0.53 23.39 -10.25
N GLY A 200 -0.01 23.70 -11.44
CA GLY A 200 0.60 24.60 -12.45
C GLY A 200 0.13 26.06 -12.45
N GLN A 201 -0.83 26.48 -11.60
CA GLN A 201 -1.31 27.86 -11.57
C GLN A 201 -1.11 28.53 -10.20
N LYS A 202 0.15 28.79 -9.85
CA LYS A 202 0.50 29.89 -8.95
C LYS A 202 1.02 31.04 -9.81
N THR A 203 0.13 31.81 -10.40
CA THR A 203 0.45 33.15 -10.90
C THR A 203 0.53 34.07 -9.68
N ALA A 204 1.75 34.45 -9.33
CA ALA A 204 2.02 35.54 -8.41
C ALA A 204 1.63 36.84 -9.10
N THR A 205 0.55 37.50 -8.67
CA THR A 205 0.27 38.90 -8.99
C THR A 205 1.08 39.77 -8.03
N VAL A 206 2.07 40.42 -8.57
CA VAL A 206 2.79 41.53 -7.86
C VAL A 206 1.94 42.77 -7.95
N PRO A 207 1.62 43.47 -6.85
CA PRO A 207 0.97 44.78 -6.92
C PRO A 207 2.02 45.81 -7.38
N ILE A 208 1.69 46.54 -8.41
CA ILE A 208 2.44 47.74 -8.81
C ILE A 208 2.01 48.90 -7.90
N ALA A 209 3.00 49.54 -7.32
CA ALA A 209 2.87 50.72 -6.47
C ALA A 209 2.37 51.93 -7.26
#